data_7a66961d58c9333953e5c968d514f5d5
#
_entry.id   7a66961d58c9333953e5c968d514f5d5
#
_cell.length_a   1.000
_cell.length_b   1.000
_cell.length_c   1.000
_cell.angle_alpha   90.00
_cell.angle_beta   90.00
_cell.angle_gamma   90.00
#
_symmetry.space_group_name_H-M   'P 1'
#
loop_
_entity.id
_entity.type
_entity.pdbx_description
1 polymer ?
#
loop_
_entity_poly.entity_id
_entity_poly.type
_entity_poly.pdbx_seq_one_letter_code
_entity_poly.pdbx_strand_id
1 'polypeptide(L)'
;MNKLALYCRIGFEKEVAAEITDRASERGVFGFARVVENSGYVIFECYQPGDADRLAREIPFNRLIFVRQMIVVSDLLENLDPQDRISPILAQYERIAEDINLKQAVELFVETADTNEAKELSTFCRKFTVPLRQALKKKGWLQGKPNAKRGQILHCFFTQPNCCYVGYSYLGNNSTHFMGIPRLKFPADAPSRSTLKLEEAILTFIPRNEESKRLNENMVGVDLGACPGGWTYQLVKRGLFVYAVDHGKMAASLHDTGRIEHCPEDGFKFQPPKRKHIDWLVCDMVEQPSRIANLVGKWLINGWCRETIFNLKLPMKKRYQEVMLCLENLAVMLAEKELEFDIQAKHLYHDREEITVHIALK
;
A
#
# COMPACT_ATOMS: atom_id res chain seq x y z
N MET A 1 -19.66 2.10 16.69
CA MET A 1 -19.32 0.93 15.86
C MET A 1 -18.07 0.26 16.43
N ASN A 2 -17.94 -1.08 16.22
CA ASN A 2 -16.84 -1.87 16.78
C ASN A 2 -16.11 -2.74 15.75
N LYS A 3 -16.33 -2.51 14.43
CA LYS A 3 -15.73 -3.33 13.37
C LYS A 3 -14.90 -2.50 12.41
N LEU A 4 -13.74 -3.06 12.00
CA LEU A 4 -12.93 -2.59 10.89
C LEU A 4 -13.03 -3.59 9.74
N ALA A 5 -13.28 -3.11 8.52
CA ALA A 5 -13.04 -3.86 7.30
C ALA A 5 -11.68 -3.46 6.72
N LEU A 6 -10.83 -4.45 6.51
CA LEU A 6 -9.45 -4.30 6.10
C LEU A 6 -9.26 -5.02 4.77
N TYR A 7 -9.08 -4.29 3.67
CA TYR A 7 -8.87 -4.90 2.35
C TYR A 7 -7.43 -5.36 2.23
N CYS A 8 -7.23 -6.46 1.54
CA CYS A 8 -5.92 -7.04 1.29
C CYS A 8 -5.84 -7.72 -0.08
N ARG A 9 -4.67 -8.24 -0.39
CA ARG A 9 -4.51 -9.20 -1.47
C ARG A 9 -5.10 -10.54 -1.05
N ILE A 10 -5.75 -11.24 -1.99
CA ILE A 10 -6.19 -12.63 -1.84
C ILE A 10 -5.02 -13.50 -1.35
N GLY A 11 -5.28 -14.34 -0.33
CA GLY A 11 -4.31 -15.25 0.28
C GLY A 11 -3.40 -14.59 1.32
N PHE A 12 -3.67 -13.32 1.70
CA PHE A 12 -2.96 -12.57 2.74
C PHE A 12 -3.86 -12.17 3.91
N GLU A 13 -5.01 -12.76 4.02
CA GLU A 13 -5.98 -12.45 5.08
C GLU A 13 -5.42 -12.80 6.47
N LYS A 14 -4.61 -13.86 6.59
CA LYS A 14 -3.97 -14.25 7.84
C LYS A 14 -2.90 -13.24 8.29
N GLU A 15 -2.16 -12.69 7.34
CA GLU A 15 -1.15 -11.65 7.58
C GLU A 15 -1.82 -10.35 8.05
N VAL A 16 -2.93 -9.94 7.42
CA VAL A 16 -3.73 -8.78 7.87
C VAL A 16 -4.31 -9.01 9.26
N ALA A 17 -4.82 -10.21 9.53
CA ALA A 17 -5.36 -10.55 10.85
C ALA A 17 -4.29 -10.46 11.95
N ALA A 18 -3.07 -10.95 11.69
CA ALA A 18 -1.95 -10.84 12.61
C ALA A 18 -1.53 -9.38 12.80
N GLU A 19 -1.36 -8.63 11.70
CA GLU A 19 -0.97 -7.23 11.74
C GLU A 19 -1.95 -6.38 12.55
N ILE A 20 -3.25 -6.48 12.26
CA ILE A 20 -4.23 -5.64 12.96
C ILE A 20 -4.37 -6.02 14.44
N THR A 21 -4.22 -7.29 14.78
CA THR A 21 -4.24 -7.75 16.17
C THR A 21 -3.08 -7.15 16.96
N ASP A 22 -1.87 -7.16 16.41
CA ASP A 22 -0.69 -6.55 17.04
C ASP A 22 -0.87 -5.03 17.16
N ARG A 23 -1.25 -4.35 16.08
CA ARG A 23 -1.45 -2.88 16.08
C ARG A 23 -2.55 -2.41 17.03
N ALA A 24 -3.60 -3.20 17.19
CA ALA A 24 -4.67 -2.93 18.14
C ALA A 24 -4.18 -3.13 19.60
N SER A 25 -3.47 -4.24 19.87
CA SER A 25 -2.95 -4.55 21.20
C SER A 25 -1.94 -3.51 21.69
N GLU A 26 -1.07 -2.96 20.82
CA GLU A 26 -0.16 -1.85 21.10
C GLU A 26 -0.90 -0.59 21.63
N ARG A 27 -2.20 -0.47 21.33
CA ARG A 27 -3.07 0.65 21.75
C ARG A 27 -4.03 0.28 22.87
N GLY A 28 -3.86 -0.92 23.44
CA GLY A 28 -4.75 -1.44 24.47
C GLY A 28 -6.17 -1.73 23.97
N VAL A 29 -6.34 -1.94 22.65
CA VAL A 29 -7.59 -2.37 22.04
C VAL A 29 -7.53 -3.85 21.75
N PHE A 30 -8.58 -4.57 22.18
CA PHE A 30 -8.67 -6.01 22.01
C PHE A 30 -9.90 -6.38 21.19
N GLY A 31 -9.76 -7.45 20.43
CA GLY A 31 -10.80 -7.93 19.53
C GLY A 31 -10.36 -9.25 18.87
N PHE A 32 -11.06 -9.63 17.84
CA PHE A 32 -10.71 -10.80 17.05
C PHE A 32 -10.93 -10.55 15.56
N ALA A 33 -10.11 -11.18 14.73
CA ALA A 33 -10.20 -11.11 13.28
C ALA A 33 -11.06 -12.27 12.74
N ARG A 34 -12.07 -11.93 11.94
CA ARG A 34 -12.83 -12.91 11.13
C ARG A 34 -12.13 -13.03 9.78
N VAL A 35 -11.54 -14.19 9.57
CA VAL A 35 -10.77 -14.51 8.36
C VAL A 35 -11.56 -15.52 7.53
N VAL A 36 -11.83 -15.14 6.29
CA VAL A 36 -12.34 -16.05 5.26
C VAL A 36 -11.25 -16.15 4.18
N GLU A 37 -10.72 -17.34 3.96
CA GLU A 37 -9.64 -17.54 2.99
C GLU A 37 -10.07 -17.11 1.58
N ASN A 38 -9.17 -16.42 0.89
CA ASN A 38 -9.37 -15.90 -0.46
C ASN A 38 -10.51 -14.86 -0.62
N SER A 39 -10.96 -14.27 0.48
CA SER A 39 -11.99 -13.22 0.42
C SER A 39 -11.46 -11.86 -0.02
N GLY A 40 -10.15 -11.62 0.14
CA GLY A 40 -9.51 -10.33 -0.15
C GLY A 40 -9.79 -9.24 0.90
N TYR A 41 -10.34 -9.62 2.06
CA TYR A 41 -10.55 -8.71 3.20
C TYR A 41 -10.63 -9.47 4.52
N VAL A 42 -10.49 -8.72 5.61
CA VAL A 42 -10.64 -9.20 6.99
C VAL A 42 -11.57 -8.26 7.73
N ILE A 43 -12.45 -8.80 8.58
CA ILE A 43 -13.21 -8.01 9.55
C ILE A 43 -12.56 -8.18 10.92
N PHE A 44 -12.07 -7.09 11.50
CA PHE A 44 -11.60 -7.06 12.87
C PHE A 44 -12.69 -6.50 13.76
N GLU A 45 -13.16 -7.31 14.71
CA GLU A 45 -14.24 -6.96 15.64
C GLU A 45 -13.66 -6.67 17.02
N CYS A 46 -13.71 -5.41 17.43
CA CYS A 46 -13.30 -4.97 18.76
C CYS A 46 -14.32 -5.36 19.81
N TYR A 47 -13.86 -5.66 21.02
CA TYR A 47 -14.77 -6.01 22.13
C TYR A 47 -15.57 -4.82 22.65
N GLN A 48 -15.04 -3.61 22.55
CA GLN A 48 -15.72 -2.41 23.05
C GLN A 48 -16.28 -1.56 21.90
N PRO A 49 -17.49 -1.02 22.07
CA PRO A 49 -18.04 -0.03 21.14
C PRO A 49 -17.12 1.23 21.07
N GLY A 50 -16.93 1.75 19.85
CA GLY A 50 -16.09 2.93 19.62
C GLY A 50 -14.61 2.63 19.36
N ASP A 51 -14.11 1.46 19.74
CA ASP A 51 -12.70 1.12 19.57
C ASP A 51 -12.28 1.00 18.10
N ALA A 52 -13.16 0.58 17.20
CA ALA A 52 -12.87 0.55 15.77
C ALA A 52 -12.61 1.96 15.20
N ASP A 53 -13.41 2.94 15.62
CA ASP A 53 -13.21 4.34 15.25
C ASP A 53 -11.91 4.90 15.85
N ARG A 54 -11.61 4.54 17.10
CA ARG A 54 -10.35 4.90 17.74
C ARG A 54 -9.15 4.34 16.98
N LEU A 55 -9.14 3.07 16.63
CA LEU A 55 -8.08 2.44 15.83
C LEU A 55 -7.94 3.11 14.46
N ALA A 56 -9.04 3.41 13.78
CA ALA A 56 -9.02 4.08 12.47
C ALA A 56 -8.42 5.50 12.53
N ARG A 57 -8.41 6.14 13.69
CA ARG A 57 -7.75 7.44 13.90
C ARG A 57 -6.31 7.32 14.38
N GLU A 58 -6.03 6.35 15.24
CA GLU A 58 -4.74 6.22 15.91
C GLU A 58 -3.70 5.39 15.16
N ILE A 59 -4.14 4.42 14.35
CA ILE A 59 -3.21 3.64 13.50
C ILE A 59 -2.89 4.45 12.25
N PRO A 60 -1.64 4.88 12.03
CA PRO A 60 -1.26 5.53 10.79
C PRO A 60 -1.38 4.52 9.62
N PHE A 61 -2.26 4.79 8.68
CA PHE A 61 -2.53 3.88 7.56
C PHE A 61 -1.27 3.55 6.73
N ASN A 62 -0.36 4.50 6.58
CA ASN A 62 0.90 4.32 5.87
C ASN A 62 1.89 3.39 6.62
N ARG A 63 1.62 3.02 7.87
CA ARG A 63 2.40 2.05 8.66
C ARG A 63 1.83 0.63 8.64
N LEU A 64 0.65 0.45 8.05
CA LEU A 64 0.07 -0.87 7.81
C LEU A 64 0.70 -1.49 6.56
N ILE A 65 1.20 -2.71 6.69
CA ILE A 65 1.98 -3.40 5.65
C ILE A 65 1.04 -4.11 4.66
N PHE A 66 0.17 -4.98 5.17
CA PHE A 66 -0.66 -5.86 4.34
C PHE A 66 -2.04 -5.27 4.02
N VAL A 67 -2.44 -4.22 4.72
CA VAL A 67 -3.74 -3.58 4.56
C VAL A 67 -3.72 -2.59 3.41
N ARG A 68 -4.62 -2.77 2.41
CA ARG A 68 -4.80 -1.87 1.25
C ARG A 68 -5.81 -0.76 1.49
N GLN A 69 -6.78 -0.98 2.38
CA GLN A 69 -7.77 -0.01 2.83
C GLN A 69 -8.24 -0.37 4.22
N MET A 70 -8.54 0.63 5.05
CA MET A 70 -9.07 0.48 6.40
C MET A 70 -10.33 1.31 6.55
N ILE A 71 -11.44 0.66 6.92
CA ILE A 71 -12.77 1.25 6.99
C ILE A 71 -13.41 0.86 8.33
N VAL A 72 -13.97 1.82 9.04
CA VAL A 72 -14.89 1.55 10.16
C VAL A 72 -16.24 1.16 9.58
N VAL A 73 -16.78 0.00 9.94
CA VAL A 73 -17.98 -0.52 9.34
C VAL A 73 -19.05 -0.90 10.38
N SER A 74 -20.31 -0.85 9.95
CA SER A 74 -21.47 -1.38 10.68
C SER A 74 -21.46 -2.91 10.68
N ASP A 75 -22.53 -3.49 11.26
CA ASP A 75 -22.88 -4.87 10.98
C ASP A 75 -23.21 -5.05 9.49
N LEU A 76 -23.05 -6.29 9.02
CA LEU A 76 -23.37 -6.63 7.64
C LEU A 76 -24.88 -6.46 7.42
N LEU A 77 -25.24 -5.65 6.44
CA LEU A 77 -26.61 -5.61 5.93
C LEU A 77 -26.78 -6.80 5.00
N GLU A 78 -27.69 -7.67 5.36
CA GLU A 78 -28.02 -8.89 4.60
C GLU A 78 -29.42 -8.80 3.98
N ASN A 79 -29.67 -9.62 2.97
CA ASN A 79 -30.97 -9.76 2.31
C ASN A 79 -31.52 -8.42 1.78
N LEU A 80 -30.64 -7.56 1.26
CA LEU A 80 -31.05 -6.31 0.62
C LEU A 80 -31.95 -6.59 -0.58
N ASP A 81 -33.15 -5.98 -0.60
CA ASP A 81 -34.08 -6.12 -1.71
C ASP A 81 -33.46 -5.55 -3.00
N PRO A 82 -33.40 -6.34 -4.09
CA PRO A 82 -32.94 -5.84 -5.38
C PRO A 82 -33.66 -4.59 -5.89
N GLN A 83 -34.91 -4.39 -5.48
CA GLN A 83 -35.71 -3.22 -5.87
C GLN A 83 -35.43 -1.98 -5.01
N ASP A 84 -35.00 -2.16 -3.75
CA ASP A 84 -34.63 -1.04 -2.86
C ASP A 84 -33.47 -1.38 -1.91
N ARG A 85 -32.26 -1.34 -2.43
CA ARG A 85 -31.04 -1.42 -1.62
C ARG A 85 -30.69 -0.08 -0.96
N ILE A 86 -31.21 1.03 -1.48
CA ILE A 86 -30.82 2.37 -1.06
C ILE A 86 -31.37 2.70 0.31
N SER A 87 -32.65 2.46 0.57
CA SER A 87 -33.29 2.83 1.84
C SER A 87 -32.61 2.24 3.08
N PRO A 88 -32.30 0.91 3.16
CA PRO A 88 -31.60 0.37 4.32
C PRO A 88 -30.14 0.88 4.43
N ILE A 89 -29.45 1.14 3.32
CA ILE A 89 -28.11 1.74 3.33
C ILE A 89 -28.16 3.18 3.87
N LEU A 90 -29.14 3.98 3.45
CA LEU A 90 -29.33 5.34 3.98
C LEU A 90 -29.65 5.33 5.48
N ALA A 91 -30.52 4.43 5.93
CA ALA A 91 -30.82 4.28 7.34
C ALA A 91 -29.59 3.94 8.18
N GLN A 92 -28.68 3.11 7.62
CA GLN A 92 -27.43 2.81 8.29
C GLN A 92 -26.46 4.01 8.30
N TYR A 93 -26.39 4.80 7.23
CA TYR A 93 -25.60 6.03 7.23
C TYR A 93 -26.15 7.08 8.19
N GLU A 94 -27.46 7.15 8.40
CA GLU A 94 -28.08 8.04 9.38
C GLU A 94 -27.57 7.72 10.80
N ARG A 95 -27.57 6.45 11.19
CA ARG A 95 -27.01 6.00 12.47
C ARG A 95 -25.53 6.33 12.62
N ILE A 96 -24.75 6.08 11.56
CA ILE A 96 -23.32 6.43 11.54
C ILE A 96 -23.13 7.94 11.72
N ALA A 97 -23.92 8.74 11.01
CA ALA A 97 -23.83 10.20 11.08
C ALA A 97 -24.13 10.73 12.48
N GLU A 98 -25.07 10.13 13.19
CA GLU A 98 -25.37 10.43 14.58
C GLU A 98 -24.20 10.04 15.49
N ASP A 99 -23.70 8.81 15.37
CA ASP A 99 -22.61 8.27 16.22
C ASP A 99 -21.33 9.10 16.17
N ILE A 100 -20.94 9.58 14.99
CA ILE A 100 -19.68 10.32 14.79
C ILE A 100 -19.86 11.82 14.56
N ASN A 101 -21.09 12.32 14.73
CA ASN A 101 -21.44 13.72 14.43
C ASN A 101 -21.00 14.15 13.01
N LEU A 102 -21.25 13.28 12.03
CA LEU A 102 -20.93 13.54 10.63
C LEU A 102 -21.84 14.61 10.05
N LYS A 103 -21.28 15.77 9.74
CA LYS A 103 -22.03 16.82 9.06
C LYS A 103 -22.16 16.54 7.56
N GLN A 104 -21.02 16.27 6.92
CA GLN A 104 -20.98 16.02 5.48
C GLN A 104 -19.70 15.30 5.11
N ALA A 105 -19.84 14.18 4.38
CA ALA A 105 -18.70 13.44 3.85
C ALA A 105 -18.15 14.08 2.58
N VAL A 106 -16.87 13.85 2.32
CA VAL A 106 -16.16 14.42 1.17
C VAL A 106 -16.31 13.59 -0.10
N GLU A 107 -16.43 12.27 0.05
CA GLU A 107 -16.52 11.33 -1.07
C GLU A 107 -17.30 10.06 -0.69
N LEU A 108 -17.72 9.30 -1.69
CA LEU A 108 -18.36 7.99 -1.57
C LEU A 108 -17.62 6.96 -2.41
N PHE A 109 -17.24 5.84 -1.79
CA PHE A 109 -16.74 4.65 -2.47
C PHE A 109 -17.75 3.51 -2.33
N VAL A 110 -18.20 2.96 -3.47
CA VAL A 110 -19.01 1.74 -3.54
C VAL A 110 -18.13 0.67 -4.13
N GLU A 111 -17.76 -0.31 -3.33
CA GLU A 111 -16.63 -1.20 -3.59
C GLU A 111 -17.00 -2.67 -3.33
N THR A 112 -16.14 -3.54 -3.80
CA THR A 112 -16.13 -4.97 -3.48
C THR A 112 -14.68 -5.44 -3.35
N ALA A 113 -14.47 -6.69 -2.92
CA ALA A 113 -13.13 -7.27 -2.84
C ALA A 113 -12.48 -7.43 -4.22
N ASP A 114 -11.14 -7.35 -4.27
CA ASP A 114 -10.36 -7.57 -5.50
C ASP A 114 -10.16 -9.08 -5.72
N THR A 115 -11.24 -9.76 -6.09
CA THR A 115 -11.25 -11.20 -6.39
C THR A 115 -11.79 -11.48 -7.78
N ASN A 116 -11.49 -12.66 -8.32
CA ASN A 116 -12.03 -13.04 -9.63
C ASN A 116 -13.57 -13.19 -9.59
N GLU A 117 -14.08 -13.71 -8.50
CA GLU A 117 -15.51 -13.93 -8.25
C GLU A 117 -16.27 -12.61 -8.16
N ALA A 118 -15.60 -11.57 -7.68
CA ALA A 118 -16.20 -10.25 -7.50
C ALA A 118 -16.19 -9.35 -8.76
N LYS A 119 -15.75 -9.84 -9.92
CA LYS A 119 -15.70 -9.03 -11.16
C LYS A 119 -17.07 -8.50 -11.58
N GLU A 120 -18.08 -9.35 -11.54
CA GLU A 120 -19.48 -8.95 -11.85
C GLU A 120 -19.99 -7.96 -10.81
N LEU A 121 -19.72 -8.23 -9.54
CA LEU A 121 -20.07 -7.36 -8.42
C LEU A 121 -19.39 -5.99 -8.53
N SER A 122 -18.16 -5.91 -9.01
CA SER A 122 -17.48 -4.65 -9.29
C SER A 122 -18.20 -3.81 -10.36
N THR A 123 -18.76 -4.46 -11.37
CA THR A 123 -19.60 -3.78 -12.38
C THR A 123 -20.89 -3.26 -11.78
N PHE A 124 -21.53 -4.04 -10.90
CA PHE A 124 -22.70 -3.62 -10.14
C PHE A 124 -22.38 -2.41 -9.25
N CYS A 125 -21.32 -2.47 -8.44
CA CYS A 125 -20.89 -1.39 -7.56
C CYS A 125 -20.70 -0.06 -8.31
N ARG A 126 -20.05 -0.11 -9.48
CA ARG A 126 -19.86 1.07 -10.33
C ARG A 126 -21.20 1.68 -10.79
N LYS A 127 -22.17 0.87 -11.19
CA LYS A 127 -23.50 1.34 -11.57
C LYS A 127 -24.27 1.86 -10.37
N PHE A 128 -24.20 1.16 -9.24
CA PHE A 128 -24.92 1.51 -8.01
C PHE A 128 -24.39 2.78 -7.34
N THR A 129 -23.13 3.14 -7.59
CA THR A 129 -22.53 4.41 -7.10
C THR A 129 -23.37 5.62 -7.48
N VAL A 130 -23.92 5.66 -8.69
CA VAL A 130 -24.66 6.84 -9.19
C VAL A 130 -25.93 7.11 -8.39
N PRO A 131 -26.89 6.17 -8.27
CA PRO A 131 -28.12 6.40 -7.51
C PRO A 131 -27.86 6.59 -6.01
N LEU A 132 -26.92 5.87 -5.40
CA LEU A 132 -26.59 6.05 -3.98
C LEU A 132 -25.98 7.44 -3.74
N ARG A 133 -25.09 7.91 -4.59
CA ARG A 133 -24.51 9.26 -4.53
C ARG A 133 -25.58 10.34 -4.61
N GLN A 134 -26.56 10.19 -5.50
CA GLN A 134 -27.67 11.14 -5.62
C GLN A 134 -28.56 11.15 -4.35
N ALA A 135 -28.84 9.98 -3.79
CA ALA A 135 -29.62 9.86 -2.56
C ALA A 135 -28.90 10.51 -1.36
N LEU A 136 -27.58 10.29 -1.21
CA LEU A 136 -26.77 10.91 -0.15
C LEU A 136 -26.68 12.44 -0.31
N LYS A 137 -26.55 12.94 -1.53
CA LYS A 137 -26.58 14.39 -1.80
C LYS A 137 -27.93 15.00 -1.46
N LYS A 138 -29.05 14.33 -1.80
CA LYS A 138 -30.40 14.78 -1.47
C LYS A 138 -30.61 14.87 0.05
N LYS A 139 -30.00 13.99 0.83
CA LYS A 139 -29.99 14.02 2.31
C LYS A 139 -29.01 15.06 2.88
N GLY A 140 -28.16 15.68 2.06
CA GLY A 140 -27.15 16.64 2.50
C GLY A 140 -25.90 16.01 3.13
N TRP A 141 -25.75 14.69 3.06
CA TRP A 141 -24.63 13.96 3.71
C TRP A 141 -23.38 13.82 2.84
N LEU A 142 -23.44 14.23 1.58
CA LEU A 142 -22.29 14.19 0.67
C LEU A 142 -22.05 15.55 0.02
N GLN A 143 -20.80 16.02 0.01
CA GLN A 143 -20.41 17.26 -0.65
C GLN A 143 -20.62 17.20 -2.16
N GLY A 144 -20.93 18.36 -2.75
CA GLY A 144 -21.07 18.49 -4.20
C GLY A 144 -19.74 18.43 -4.96
N LYS A 145 -18.66 18.95 -4.37
CA LYS A 145 -17.29 18.95 -4.94
C LYS A 145 -16.30 18.51 -3.87
N PRO A 146 -15.48 17.48 -4.14
CA PRO A 146 -14.46 17.01 -3.20
C PRO A 146 -13.22 17.91 -3.27
N ASN A 147 -13.15 18.93 -2.42
CA ASN A 147 -11.97 19.80 -2.27
C ASN A 147 -11.49 19.88 -0.81
N ALA A 148 -11.96 18.98 0.04
CA ALA A 148 -11.58 18.96 1.44
C ALA A 148 -10.21 18.31 1.64
N LYS A 149 -9.39 18.93 2.50
CA LYS A 149 -8.13 18.34 2.96
C LYS A 149 -8.34 17.40 4.16
N ARG A 150 -9.52 17.42 4.79
CA ARG A 150 -9.92 16.60 5.95
C ARG A 150 -11.40 16.27 5.83
N GLY A 151 -11.80 15.15 6.42
CA GLY A 151 -13.19 14.70 6.45
C GLY A 151 -13.29 13.19 6.37
N GLN A 152 -14.51 12.70 6.28
CA GLN A 152 -14.79 11.29 6.12
C GLN A 152 -15.13 10.96 4.65
N ILE A 153 -14.70 9.78 4.23
CA ILE A 153 -15.15 9.13 2.99
C ILE A 153 -16.16 8.09 3.41
N LEU A 154 -17.33 8.09 2.79
CA LEU A 154 -18.34 7.04 3.00
C LEU A 154 -17.99 5.82 2.15
N HIS A 155 -18.20 4.64 2.70
CA HIS A 155 -17.97 3.36 2.03
C HIS A 155 -19.22 2.50 2.05
N CYS A 156 -19.51 1.87 0.93
CA CYS A 156 -20.46 0.78 0.81
C CYS A 156 -19.73 -0.41 0.20
N PHE A 157 -19.36 -1.38 1.03
CA PHE A 157 -18.56 -2.53 0.64
C PHE A 157 -19.45 -3.75 0.45
N PHE A 158 -19.70 -4.11 -0.79
CA PHE A 158 -20.50 -5.27 -1.16
C PHE A 158 -19.69 -6.55 -1.10
N THR A 159 -20.14 -7.51 -0.32
CA THR A 159 -19.61 -8.88 -0.30
C THR A 159 -20.38 -9.80 -1.24
N GLN A 160 -21.67 -9.50 -1.47
CA GLN A 160 -22.59 -10.15 -2.39
C GLN A 160 -23.57 -9.10 -2.94
N PRO A 161 -24.33 -9.39 -4.02
CA PRO A 161 -25.28 -8.42 -4.60
C PRO A 161 -26.36 -7.92 -3.63
N ASN A 162 -26.66 -8.70 -2.58
CA ASN A 162 -27.66 -8.41 -1.56
C ASN A 162 -27.07 -8.25 -0.15
N CYS A 163 -25.74 -8.18 -0.02
CA CYS A 163 -25.05 -8.03 1.27
C CYS A 163 -23.95 -6.98 1.18
N CYS A 164 -23.96 -6.02 2.10
CA CYS A 164 -22.89 -5.01 2.17
C CYS A 164 -22.60 -4.53 3.59
N TYR A 165 -21.36 -4.14 3.81
CA TYR A 165 -20.98 -3.32 4.95
C TYR A 165 -21.11 -1.84 4.56
N VAL A 166 -21.62 -1.04 5.49
CA VAL A 166 -21.70 0.41 5.36
C VAL A 166 -20.78 1.04 6.39
N GLY A 167 -20.01 2.03 5.99
CA GLY A 167 -19.00 2.59 6.89
C GLY A 167 -18.35 3.85 6.38
N TYR A 168 -17.24 4.19 7.01
CA TYR A 168 -16.45 5.38 6.67
C TYR A 168 -14.96 5.18 6.95
N SER A 169 -14.15 6.01 6.32
CA SER A 169 -12.73 6.16 6.61
C SER A 169 -12.36 7.64 6.73
N TYR A 170 -11.21 7.91 7.28
CA TYR A 170 -10.70 9.28 7.45
C TYR A 170 -9.79 9.66 6.30
N LEU A 171 -10.14 10.74 5.59
CA LEU A 171 -9.29 11.30 4.53
C LEU A 171 -7.93 11.68 5.11
N GLY A 172 -6.86 11.20 4.47
CA GLY A 172 -5.48 11.37 4.94
C GLY A 172 -4.96 10.26 5.87
N ASN A 173 -5.86 9.36 6.33
CA ASN A 173 -5.48 8.13 7.05
C ASN A 173 -6.13 6.89 6.45
N ASN A 174 -6.17 6.83 5.14
CA ASN A 174 -6.76 5.76 4.34
C ASN A 174 -6.12 5.71 2.95
N SER A 175 -6.48 4.73 2.13
CA SER A 175 -6.19 4.80 0.70
C SER A 175 -7.17 5.75 0.00
N THR A 176 -6.65 6.62 -0.85
CA THR A 176 -7.46 7.49 -1.72
C THR A 176 -7.87 6.80 -3.02
N HIS A 177 -7.38 5.58 -3.24
CA HIS A 177 -7.67 4.79 -4.42
C HIS A 177 -8.86 3.87 -4.17
N PHE A 178 -9.69 3.73 -5.19
CA PHE A 178 -10.79 2.77 -5.21
C PHE A 178 -10.26 1.35 -4.97
N MET A 179 -10.86 0.61 -4.03
CA MET A 179 -10.42 -0.71 -3.56
C MET A 179 -9.00 -0.73 -2.96
N GLY A 180 -8.43 0.43 -2.63
CA GLY A 180 -7.04 0.55 -2.18
C GLY A 180 -6.00 0.29 -3.28
N ILE A 181 -6.39 0.35 -4.57
CA ILE A 181 -5.56 -0.07 -5.69
C ILE A 181 -5.27 1.11 -6.62
N PRO A 182 -4.01 1.56 -6.73
CA PRO A 182 -3.62 2.49 -7.77
C PRO A 182 -3.60 1.74 -9.12
N ARG A 183 -4.45 2.16 -10.06
CA ARG A 183 -4.52 1.54 -11.38
C ARG A 183 -3.53 2.21 -12.31
N LEU A 184 -2.28 1.71 -12.30
CA LEU A 184 -1.20 2.25 -13.11
C LEU A 184 -1.29 1.72 -14.55
N LYS A 185 -0.97 2.60 -15.49
CA LYS A 185 -0.85 2.23 -16.90
C LYS A 185 0.57 1.73 -17.18
N PHE A 186 0.70 0.56 -17.77
CA PHE A 186 1.99 0.05 -18.20
C PHE A 186 2.55 0.91 -19.36
N PRO A 187 3.77 1.47 -19.22
CA PRO A 187 4.40 2.22 -20.30
C PRO A 187 4.81 1.28 -21.43
N ALA A 188 4.53 1.69 -22.67
CA ALA A 188 4.80 0.84 -23.84
C ALA A 188 6.29 0.59 -24.10
N ASP A 189 7.14 1.51 -23.66
CA ASP A 189 8.61 1.52 -23.79
C ASP A 189 9.34 0.88 -22.60
N ALA A 190 8.61 0.46 -21.57
CA ALA A 190 9.22 -0.17 -20.40
C ALA A 190 9.70 -1.60 -20.70
N PRO A 191 10.92 -1.97 -20.25
CA PRO A 191 11.52 -3.27 -20.54
C PRO A 191 10.78 -4.47 -19.95
N SER A 192 10.10 -4.28 -18.82
CA SER A 192 9.37 -5.35 -18.14
C SER A 192 8.23 -4.82 -17.27
N ARG A 193 7.30 -5.70 -16.90
CA ARG A 193 6.17 -5.35 -16.01
C ARG A 193 6.59 -5.02 -14.58
N SER A 194 7.80 -5.39 -14.15
CA SER A 194 8.34 -5.03 -12.83
C SER A 194 8.48 -3.51 -12.64
N THR A 195 8.50 -2.75 -13.73
CA THR A 195 8.49 -1.28 -13.70
C THR A 195 7.31 -0.72 -12.88
N LEU A 196 6.15 -1.40 -12.89
CA LEU A 196 4.97 -0.97 -12.15
C LEU A 196 5.13 -1.11 -10.63
N LYS A 197 5.97 -2.04 -10.15
CA LYS A 197 6.26 -2.16 -8.72
C LYS A 197 6.97 -0.91 -8.20
N LEU A 198 8.05 -0.48 -8.88
CA LEU A 198 8.79 0.70 -8.45
C LEU A 198 7.98 1.99 -8.66
N GLU A 199 7.18 2.08 -9.72
CA GLU A 199 6.26 3.21 -9.93
C GLU A 199 5.26 3.32 -8.77
N GLU A 200 4.62 2.21 -8.39
CA GLU A 200 3.69 2.17 -7.27
C GLU A 200 4.39 2.49 -5.93
N ALA A 201 5.60 1.96 -5.73
CA ALA A 201 6.39 2.24 -4.54
C ALA A 201 6.72 3.73 -4.40
N ILE A 202 7.17 4.38 -5.46
CA ILE A 202 7.45 5.81 -5.48
C ILE A 202 6.19 6.60 -5.14
N LEU A 203 5.05 6.30 -5.77
CA LEU A 203 3.78 6.96 -5.50
C LEU A 203 3.26 6.73 -4.08
N THR A 204 3.62 5.61 -3.47
CA THR A 204 3.16 5.24 -2.11
C THR A 204 4.01 5.87 -1.03
N PHE A 205 5.34 5.86 -1.19
CA PHE A 205 6.28 6.24 -0.13
C PHE A 205 6.77 7.68 -0.26
N ILE A 206 6.74 8.26 -1.45
CA ILE A 206 7.29 9.60 -1.68
C ILE A 206 6.12 10.58 -1.91
N PRO A 207 5.98 11.61 -1.06
CA PRO A 207 4.99 12.65 -1.28
C PRO A 207 5.20 13.32 -2.65
N ARG A 208 4.10 13.56 -3.39
CA ARG A 208 4.17 14.15 -4.75
C ARG A 208 4.94 15.46 -4.83
N ASN A 209 4.85 16.29 -3.80
CA ASN A 209 5.56 17.57 -3.72
C ASN A 209 7.07 17.42 -3.44
N GLU A 210 7.53 16.21 -3.11
CA GLU A 210 8.93 15.90 -2.83
C GLU A 210 9.58 15.08 -3.95
N GLU A 211 8.78 14.44 -4.84
CA GLU A 211 9.30 13.53 -5.85
C GLU A 211 10.40 14.16 -6.70
N SER A 212 10.19 15.35 -7.25
CA SER A 212 11.19 16.04 -8.07
C SER A 212 12.43 16.51 -7.31
N LYS A 213 12.35 16.62 -5.99
CA LYS A 213 13.49 16.94 -5.13
C LYS A 213 14.34 15.71 -4.80
N ARG A 214 13.67 14.56 -4.69
CA ARG A 214 14.28 13.29 -4.26
C ARG A 214 14.64 12.37 -5.42
N LEU A 215 14.13 12.63 -6.62
CA LEU A 215 14.36 11.86 -7.85
C LEU A 215 14.47 12.84 -9.02
N ASN A 216 15.70 13.15 -9.42
CA ASN A 216 15.98 14.10 -10.50
C ASN A 216 17.33 13.83 -11.21
N GLU A 217 17.62 14.62 -12.22
CA GLU A 217 18.75 14.46 -13.13
C GLU A 217 20.16 14.65 -12.51
N ASN A 218 20.23 15.20 -11.32
CA ASN A 218 21.51 15.40 -10.59
C ASN A 218 21.82 14.22 -9.67
N MET A 219 20.97 13.21 -9.63
CA MET A 219 21.09 12.08 -8.71
C MET A 219 21.59 10.82 -9.41
N VAL A 220 22.25 9.97 -8.62
CA VAL A 220 22.79 8.69 -9.05
C VAL A 220 22.10 7.57 -8.30
N GLY A 221 21.65 6.57 -9.05
CA GLY A 221 21.04 5.35 -8.51
C GLY A 221 21.89 4.12 -8.76
N VAL A 222 21.67 3.09 -7.96
CA VAL A 222 22.13 1.72 -8.19
C VAL A 222 20.92 0.80 -8.19
N ASP A 223 20.81 -0.08 -9.18
CA ASP A 223 19.77 -1.10 -9.29
C ASP A 223 20.43 -2.49 -9.19
N LEU A 224 20.21 -3.17 -8.08
CA LEU A 224 20.74 -4.53 -7.84
C LEU A 224 19.72 -5.58 -8.29
N GLY A 225 20.15 -6.44 -9.24
CA GLY A 225 19.26 -7.38 -9.94
C GLY A 225 18.47 -6.69 -11.04
N ALA A 226 19.14 -5.82 -11.79
CA ALA A 226 18.52 -4.86 -12.69
C ALA A 226 17.83 -5.48 -13.91
N CYS A 227 18.31 -6.63 -14.42
CA CYS A 227 17.87 -7.21 -15.70
C CYS A 227 16.37 -7.53 -15.74
N PRO A 228 15.66 -7.21 -16.82
CA PRO A 228 16.05 -6.50 -18.04
C PRO A 228 16.01 -4.97 -17.94
N GLY A 229 15.74 -4.38 -16.75
CA GLY A 229 15.78 -2.94 -16.52
C GLY A 229 14.45 -2.30 -16.16
N GLY A 230 13.51 -3.07 -15.62
CA GLY A 230 12.20 -2.52 -15.25
C GLY A 230 12.25 -1.45 -14.14
N TRP A 231 13.11 -1.64 -13.15
CA TRP A 231 13.33 -0.66 -12.09
C TRP A 231 14.29 0.42 -12.54
N THR A 232 15.37 0.06 -13.23
CA THR A 232 16.27 1.02 -13.90
C THR A 232 15.51 2.03 -14.74
N TYR A 233 14.52 1.57 -15.53
CA TYR A 233 13.67 2.43 -16.37
C TYR A 233 12.99 3.54 -15.57
N GLN A 234 12.47 3.23 -14.38
CA GLN A 234 11.78 4.23 -13.56
C GLN A 234 12.71 5.32 -13.01
N LEU A 235 13.94 4.94 -12.68
CA LEU A 235 14.96 5.91 -12.23
C LEU A 235 15.42 6.77 -13.41
N VAL A 236 15.74 6.15 -14.55
CA VAL A 236 16.16 6.86 -15.78
C VAL A 236 15.07 7.81 -16.28
N LYS A 237 13.81 7.39 -16.26
CA LYS A 237 12.67 8.23 -16.63
C LYS A 237 12.56 9.50 -15.77
N ARG A 238 13.03 9.46 -14.52
CA ARG A 238 13.10 10.60 -13.60
C ARG A 238 14.40 11.39 -13.72
N GLY A 239 15.26 10.99 -14.67
CA GLY A 239 16.49 11.70 -14.99
C GLY A 239 17.76 11.17 -14.32
N LEU A 240 17.67 10.20 -13.40
CA LEU A 240 18.84 9.69 -12.70
C LEU A 240 19.82 9.00 -13.66
N PHE A 241 21.11 9.05 -13.32
CA PHE A 241 22.10 8.13 -13.85
C PHE A 241 22.11 6.85 -12.99
N VAL A 242 22.12 5.66 -13.60
CA VAL A 242 21.95 4.40 -12.90
C VAL A 242 23.07 3.40 -13.21
N TYR A 243 23.71 2.89 -12.16
CA TYR A 243 24.53 1.69 -12.25
C TYR A 243 23.59 0.46 -12.18
N ALA A 244 23.42 -0.21 -13.31
CA ALA A 244 22.54 -1.38 -13.42
C ALA A 244 23.37 -2.66 -13.23
N VAL A 245 23.23 -3.28 -12.07
CA VAL A 245 24.06 -4.42 -11.63
C VAL A 245 23.31 -5.72 -11.84
N ASP A 246 23.72 -6.51 -12.82
CA ASP A 246 23.17 -7.81 -13.14
C ASP A 246 24.04 -8.52 -14.17
N HIS A 247 24.13 -9.85 -14.13
CA HIS A 247 24.78 -10.64 -15.18
C HIS A 247 23.95 -10.76 -16.47
N GLY A 248 22.64 -10.54 -16.40
CA GLY A 248 21.71 -10.57 -17.51
C GLY A 248 21.87 -9.37 -18.47
N LYS A 249 21.20 -9.45 -19.61
CA LYS A 249 21.24 -8.37 -20.61
C LYS A 249 20.21 -7.29 -20.25
N MET A 250 20.68 -6.06 -20.21
CA MET A 250 19.82 -4.88 -20.14
C MET A 250 19.13 -4.61 -21.48
N ALA A 251 17.93 -4.07 -21.44
CA ALA A 251 17.22 -3.66 -22.67
C ALA A 251 18.01 -2.59 -23.43
N ALA A 252 18.08 -2.74 -24.77
CA ALA A 252 18.82 -1.82 -25.62
C ALA A 252 18.34 -0.38 -25.49
N SER A 253 17.02 -0.18 -25.36
CA SER A 253 16.41 1.15 -25.16
C SER A 253 16.94 1.91 -23.95
N LEU A 254 17.43 1.21 -22.92
CA LEU A 254 18.04 1.85 -21.75
C LEU A 254 19.48 2.32 -22.05
N HIS A 255 20.25 1.56 -22.82
CA HIS A 255 21.57 1.98 -23.26
C HIS A 255 21.49 3.23 -24.13
N ASP A 256 20.50 3.32 -25.01
CA ASP A 256 20.29 4.47 -25.91
C ASP A 256 20.02 5.78 -25.17
N THR A 257 19.62 5.71 -23.90
CA THR A 257 19.42 6.90 -23.08
C THR A 257 20.72 7.59 -22.67
N GLY A 258 21.86 6.88 -22.69
CA GLY A 258 23.14 7.36 -22.17
C GLY A 258 23.16 7.57 -20.64
N ARG A 259 22.14 7.10 -19.92
CA ARG A 259 21.97 7.32 -18.46
C ARG A 259 22.15 6.05 -17.64
N ILE A 260 22.67 4.97 -18.24
CA ILE A 260 22.99 3.76 -17.49
C ILE A 260 24.45 3.34 -17.73
N GLU A 261 25.02 2.72 -16.70
CA GLU A 261 26.23 1.91 -16.79
C GLU A 261 25.84 0.48 -16.37
N HIS A 262 25.94 -0.46 -17.30
CA HIS A 262 25.70 -1.86 -17.01
C HIS A 262 26.93 -2.49 -16.36
N CYS A 263 26.77 -2.99 -15.15
CA CYS A 263 27.80 -3.67 -14.36
C CYS A 263 27.46 -5.17 -14.31
N PRO A 264 28.12 -6.03 -15.10
CA PRO A 264 27.85 -7.47 -15.14
C PRO A 264 28.48 -8.18 -13.92
N GLU A 265 27.99 -7.85 -12.72
CA GLU A 265 28.50 -8.27 -11.42
C GLU A 265 27.41 -8.88 -10.54
N ASP A 266 27.84 -9.61 -9.50
CA ASP A 266 26.96 -10.10 -8.45
C ASP A 266 26.53 -8.95 -7.53
N GLY A 267 25.22 -8.68 -7.43
CA GLY A 267 24.68 -7.61 -6.60
C GLY A 267 25.05 -7.70 -5.11
N PHE A 268 25.37 -8.87 -4.59
CA PHE A 268 25.87 -9.03 -3.21
C PHE A 268 27.33 -8.63 -3.03
N LYS A 269 28.12 -8.59 -4.12
CA LYS A 269 29.54 -8.25 -4.11
C LYS A 269 29.81 -6.86 -4.63
N PHE A 270 28.89 -6.30 -5.39
CA PHE A 270 29.03 -4.97 -5.97
C PHE A 270 29.20 -3.91 -4.88
N GLN A 271 30.13 -3.01 -5.11
CA GLN A 271 30.37 -1.82 -4.29
C GLN A 271 30.31 -0.57 -5.18
N PRO A 272 29.74 0.53 -4.67
CA PRO A 272 29.70 1.75 -5.46
C PRO A 272 31.10 2.22 -5.86
N PRO A 273 31.26 2.82 -7.04
CA PRO A 273 32.55 3.34 -7.48
C PRO A 273 33.14 4.31 -6.47
N LYS A 274 34.42 4.20 -6.18
CA LYS A 274 35.11 5.08 -5.23
C LYS A 274 34.90 6.56 -5.58
N ARG A 275 34.56 7.37 -4.57
CA ARG A 275 34.31 8.82 -4.69
C ARG A 275 33.00 9.16 -5.44
N LYS A 276 32.12 8.21 -5.73
CA LYS A 276 30.78 8.49 -6.26
C LYS A 276 29.79 8.48 -5.10
N HIS A 277 29.01 9.54 -5.00
CA HIS A 277 27.84 9.56 -4.11
C HIS A 277 26.68 8.82 -4.80
N ILE A 278 26.05 7.91 -4.10
CA ILE A 278 24.84 7.23 -4.56
C ILE A 278 23.67 7.78 -3.74
N ASP A 279 22.68 8.32 -4.42
CA ASP A 279 21.49 8.85 -3.77
C ASP A 279 20.49 7.73 -3.50
N TRP A 280 20.32 6.83 -4.47
CA TRP A 280 19.32 5.79 -4.44
C TRP A 280 19.89 4.38 -4.64
N LEU A 281 19.48 3.47 -3.77
CA LEU A 281 19.62 2.04 -3.98
C LEU A 281 18.24 1.44 -4.24
N VAL A 282 18.08 0.69 -5.33
CA VAL A 282 16.88 -0.13 -5.56
C VAL A 282 17.28 -1.59 -5.77
N CYS A 283 16.39 -2.52 -5.34
CA CYS A 283 16.70 -3.94 -5.40
C CYS A 283 15.43 -4.81 -5.49
N ASP A 284 15.30 -5.58 -6.59
CA ASP A 284 14.24 -6.59 -6.77
C ASP A 284 14.82 -8.00 -6.98
N MET A 285 15.95 -8.31 -6.33
CA MET A 285 16.57 -9.63 -6.42
C MET A 285 15.69 -10.70 -5.77
N VAL A 286 15.70 -11.91 -6.37
CA VAL A 286 15.03 -13.09 -5.83
C VAL A 286 15.98 -13.79 -4.86
N GLU A 287 15.81 -13.52 -3.58
CA GLU A 287 16.65 -14.07 -2.51
C GLU A 287 15.86 -14.12 -1.18
N GLN A 288 16.43 -14.77 -0.16
CA GLN A 288 15.84 -14.80 1.18
C GLN A 288 15.70 -13.38 1.76
N PRO A 289 14.56 -13.05 2.40
CA PRO A 289 14.29 -11.70 2.93
C PRO A 289 15.41 -11.18 3.83
N SER A 290 15.89 -11.99 4.76
CA SER A 290 16.96 -11.64 5.70
C SER A 290 18.28 -11.29 5.01
N ARG A 291 18.61 -11.96 3.89
CA ARG A 291 19.83 -11.67 3.12
C ARG A 291 19.74 -10.31 2.42
N ILE A 292 18.56 -9.99 1.82
CA ILE A 292 18.34 -8.69 1.21
C ILE A 292 18.34 -7.58 2.26
N ALA A 293 17.64 -7.79 3.39
CA ALA A 293 17.65 -6.82 4.49
C ALA A 293 19.06 -6.52 4.98
N ASN A 294 19.88 -7.55 5.19
CA ASN A 294 21.29 -7.38 5.59
C ASN A 294 22.13 -6.67 4.53
N LEU A 295 21.91 -6.95 3.23
CA LEU A 295 22.60 -6.27 2.14
C LEU A 295 22.27 -4.76 2.14
N VAL A 296 20.99 -4.43 2.18
CA VAL A 296 20.52 -3.03 2.21
C VAL A 296 20.99 -2.33 3.48
N GLY A 297 20.90 -2.98 4.64
CA GLY A 297 21.42 -2.45 5.89
C GLY A 297 22.91 -2.08 5.78
N LYS A 298 23.75 -2.95 5.18
CA LYS A 298 25.17 -2.65 4.92
C LYS A 298 25.37 -1.43 4.03
N TRP A 299 24.55 -1.25 3.00
CA TRP A 299 24.63 -0.08 2.13
C TRP A 299 24.39 1.21 2.89
N LEU A 300 23.39 1.23 3.74
CA LEU A 300 23.01 2.40 4.56
C LEU A 300 24.04 2.69 5.64
N ILE A 301 24.50 1.69 6.42
CA ILE A 301 25.47 1.89 7.51
C ILE A 301 26.87 2.26 7.03
N ASN A 302 27.25 1.88 5.79
CA ASN A 302 28.50 2.29 5.18
C ASN A 302 28.39 3.66 4.49
N GLY A 303 27.23 4.31 4.52
CA GLY A 303 26.99 5.57 3.84
C GLY A 303 27.09 5.50 2.31
N TRP A 304 26.88 4.30 1.74
CA TRP A 304 26.95 4.12 0.29
C TRP A 304 25.71 4.64 -0.42
N CYS A 305 24.54 4.68 0.24
CA CYS A 305 23.34 5.35 -0.24
C CYS A 305 22.61 6.03 0.91
N ARG A 306 21.69 6.94 0.58
CA ARG A 306 20.85 7.66 1.56
C ARG A 306 19.41 7.20 1.55
N GLU A 307 18.94 6.69 0.43
CA GLU A 307 17.55 6.30 0.25
C GLU A 307 17.46 5.01 -0.55
N THR A 308 16.51 4.15 -0.19
CA THR A 308 16.39 2.84 -0.83
C THR A 308 14.94 2.38 -0.93
N ILE A 309 14.63 1.70 -2.04
CA ILE A 309 13.41 0.90 -2.20
C ILE A 309 13.83 -0.51 -2.61
N PHE A 310 13.32 -1.51 -1.91
CA PHE A 310 13.66 -2.90 -2.20
C PHE A 310 12.51 -3.86 -1.86
N ASN A 311 12.54 -5.05 -2.46
CA ASN A 311 11.56 -6.10 -2.22
C ASN A 311 12.10 -7.17 -1.28
N LEU A 312 11.25 -7.60 -0.35
CA LEU A 312 11.45 -8.80 0.47
C LEU A 312 10.54 -9.90 -0.04
N LYS A 313 11.12 -10.97 -0.60
CA LYS A 313 10.38 -12.16 -1.06
C LYS A 313 9.88 -12.93 0.15
N LEU A 314 8.58 -13.19 0.20
CA LEU A 314 7.95 -13.79 1.36
C LEU A 314 8.06 -15.32 1.35
N PRO A 315 8.29 -15.95 2.51
CA PRO A 315 8.25 -17.41 2.62
C PRO A 315 6.80 -17.91 2.48
N MET A 316 6.62 -19.21 2.26
CA MET A 316 5.29 -19.81 2.17
C MET A 316 4.50 -19.77 3.49
N LYS A 317 5.18 -19.68 4.63
CA LYS A 317 4.59 -19.67 5.97
C LYS A 317 5.19 -18.57 6.81
N LYS A 318 4.44 -18.09 7.83
CA LYS A 318 4.88 -17.08 8.81
C LYS A 318 5.35 -15.77 8.14
N ARG A 319 4.67 -15.35 7.07
CA ARG A 319 5.04 -14.19 6.27
C ARG A 319 5.13 -12.91 7.10
N TYR A 320 4.11 -12.65 7.94
CA TYR A 320 4.07 -11.47 8.80
C TYR A 320 5.25 -11.45 9.78
N GLN A 321 5.54 -12.56 10.45
CA GLN A 321 6.63 -12.66 11.41
C GLN A 321 8.00 -12.45 10.74
N GLU A 322 8.20 -13.02 9.54
CA GLU A 322 9.45 -12.86 8.78
C GLU A 322 9.68 -11.38 8.39
N VAL A 323 8.62 -10.71 7.95
CA VAL A 323 8.68 -9.28 7.62
C VAL A 323 9.04 -8.45 8.84
N MET A 324 8.35 -8.68 9.96
CA MET A 324 8.62 -7.93 11.21
C MET A 324 10.05 -8.14 11.67
N LEU A 325 10.56 -9.38 11.63
CA LEU A 325 11.94 -9.70 12.00
C LEU A 325 12.95 -8.97 11.10
N CYS A 326 12.72 -8.92 9.78
CA CYS A 326 13.58 -8.20 8.85
C CYS A 326 13.60 -6.70 9.13
N LEU A 327 12.43 -6.09 9.37
CA LEU A 327 12.31 -4.66 9.67
C LEU A 327 12.93 -4.29 11.03
N GLU A 328 12.74 -5.12 12.06
CA GLU A 328 13.34 -4.94 13.38
C GLU A 328 14.87 -5.03 13.30
N ASN A 329 15.41 -6.04 12.61
CA ASN A 329 16.85 -6.19 12.43
C ASN A 329 17.45 -4.98 11.69
N LEU A 330 16.79 -4.49 10.64
CA LEU A 330 17.22 -3.27 9.94
C LEU A 330 17.21 -2.06 10.87
N ALA A 331 16.15 -1.88 11.66
CA ALA A 331 16.06 -0.77 12.61
C ALA A 331 17.18 -0.83 13.66
N VAL A 332 17.48 -2.03 14.19
CA VAL A 332 18.61 -2.24 15.13
C VAL A 332 19.93 -1.89 14.48
N MET A 333 20.22 -2.43 13.27
CA MET A 333 21.46 -2.15 12.55
C MET A 333 21.71 -0.64 12.33
N LEU A 334 20.65 0.10 11.98
CA LEU A 334 20.75 1.55 11.73
C LEU A 334 20.90 2.33 13.06
N ALA A 335 20.16 1.95 14.09
CA ALA A 335 20.22 2.57 15.40
C ALA A 335 21.59 2.37 16.08
N GLU A 336 22.24 1.20 15.94
CA GLU A 336 23.59 0.95 16.43
C GLU A 336 24.66 1.85 15.80
N LYS A 337 24.36 2.44 14.64
CA LYS A 337 25.20 3.43 13.95
C LYS A 337 24.75 4.87 14.19
N GLU A 338 23.83 5.08 15.13
CA GLU A 338 23.27 6.40 15.46
C GLU A 338 22.68 7.14 14.25
N LEU A 339 22.20 6.38 13.25
CA LEU A 339 21.56 6.95 12.08
C LEU A 339 20.10 7.28 12.37
N GLU A 340 19.66 8.46 11.98
CA GLU A 340 18.25 8.81 11.95
C GLU A 340 17.62 8.33 10.62
N PHE A 341 16.51 7.61 10.72
CA PHE A 341 15.88 6.99 9.56
C PHE A 341 14.37 6.95 9.67
N ASP A 342 13.72 6.76 8.52
CA ASP A 342 12.31 6.36 8.41
C ASP A 342 12.22 5.06 7.61
N ILE A 343 11.55 4.05 8.15
CA ILE A 343 11.28 2.76 7.49
C ILE A 343 9.78 2.67 7.24
N GLN A 344 9.38 2.40 6.01
CA GLN A 344 8.02 2.10 5.61
C GLN A 344 8.01 0.80 4.79
N ALA A 345 6.98 0.00 4.97
CA ALA A 345 6.81 -1.24 4.21
C ALA A 345 5.35 -1.37 3.77
N LYS A 346 5.11 -1.92 2.58
CA LYS A 346 3.77 -2.10 2.04
C LYS A 346 3.72 -3.31 1.10
N HIS A 347 2.66 -4.09 1.21
CA HIS A 347 2.28 -5.07 0.20
C HIS A 347 1.53 -4.33 -0.91
N LEU A 348 2.27 -3.91 -1.93
CA LEU A 348 1.75 -3.13 -3.03
C LEU A 348 0.84 -4.00 -3.93
N TYR A 349 0.02 -3.36 -4.75
CA TYR A 349 -0.84 -4.10 -5.68
C TYR A 349 -0.04 -4.90 -6.72
N HIS A 350 1.07 -4.32 -7.20
CA HIS A 350 1.94 -4.99 -8.18
C HIS A 350 2.92 -6.00 -7.57
N ASP A 351 3.02 -6.06 -6.24
CA ASP A 351 3.70 -7.15 -5.55
C ASP A 351 2.86 -8.44 -5.63
N ARG A 352 3.53 -9.58 -5.55
CA ARG A 352 2.87 -10.90 -5.48
C ARG A 352 3.14 -11.53 -4.12
N GLU A 353 4.13 -12.41 -4.05
CA GLU A 353 4.62 -13.05 -2.82
C GLU A 353 5.82 -12.27 -2.26
N GLU A 354 5.68 -10.97 -2.14
CA GLU A 354 6.72 -10.05 -1.71
C GLU A 354 6.10 -8.79 -1.09
N ILE A 355 6.86 -8.07 -0.30
CA ILE A 355 6.52 -6.71 0.12
C ILE A 355 7.60 -5.75 -0.34
N THR A 356 7.23 -4.51 -0.55
CA THR A 356 8.15 -3.42 -0.87
C THR A 356 8.46 -2.62 0.39
N VAL A 357 9.74 -2.36 0.63
CA VAL A 357 10.24 -1.58 1.76
C VAL A 357 10.93 -0.34 1.24
N HIS A 358 10.71 0.77 1.90
CA HIS A 358 11.39 2.04 1.67
C HIS A 358 12.11 2.47 2.95
N ILE A 359 13.36 2.89 2.83
CA ILE A 359 14.12 3.49 3.94
C ILE A 359 14.76 4.79 3.44
N ALA A 360 14.60 5.85 4.21
CA ALA A 360 15.27 7.13 3.99
C ALA A 360 16.06 7.51 5.26
N LEU A 361 17.35 7.83 5.10
CA LEU A 361 18.15 8.47 6.14
C LEU A 361 17.79 9.97 6.21
N LYS A 362 17.73 10.51 7.43
CA LYS A 362 17.40 11.92 7.69
C LYS A 362 18.62 12.79 7.76
#